data_748f94febadc7619c7948287ceec6b8c
#
_entry.id   748f94febadc7619c7948287ceec6b8c
#
_cell.length_a   1.000
_cell.length_b   1.000
_cell.length_c   1.000
_cell.angle_alpha   90.00
_cell.angle_beta   90.00
_cell.angle_gamma   90.00
#
_symmetry.space_group_name_H-M   'P 1'
#
loop_
_entity.id
_entity.type
_entity.pdbx_description
1 polymer ?
#
loop_
_entity_poly.entity_id
_entity_poly.type
_entity_poly.pdbx_seq_one_letter_code
_entity_poly.pdbx_strand_id
1 'polypeptide(L)'
;IGASLARFALNKPVTIGMLFLSMLLFGVVSGRLLPLEKFPGIDIPEMVVQIPYPDATPIEIETMITRPVEEAVATMSGIKRLRARSYDNMAEVVVEFDWDENLKAKSIEAREKIDAIRHELPSDIERIMVYKFNTNDMPIFQLRVSSDRDLSHAYDLLERNLKRPLERVPGVSKVELYGTMK
;
A
#
# COMPACT_ATOMS: atom_id res chain seq x y z
N ILE A 1 -46.41 20.55 8.15
CA ILE A 1 -45.82 19.19 8.27
C ILE A 1 -45.31 18.94 9.70
N GLY A 2 -44.63 19.88 10.40
CA GLY A 2 -44.11 19.68 11.77
C GLY A 2 -45.20 19.50 12.83
N ALA A 3 -46.31 20.23 12.74
CA ALA A 3 -47.39 20.16 13.76
C ALA A 3 -48.18 18.82 13.70
N SER A 4 -48.27 18.18 12.54
CA SER A 4 -48.93 16.86 12.41
C SER A 4 -48.09 15.72 12.99
N LEU A 5 -46.77 15.80 12.82
CA LEU A 5 -45.84 14.83 13.40
C LEU A 5 -45.79 14.93 14.94
N ALA A 6 -45.80 16.17 15.49
CA ALA A 6 -45.83 16.38 16.90
C ALA A 6 -47.13 15.84 17.56
N ARG A 7 -48.29 16.07 16.93
CA ARG A 7 -49.57 15.50 17.39
C ARG A 7 -49.59 13.97 17.33
N PHE A 8 -49.04 13.38 16.28
CA PHE A 8 -48.91 11.92 16.16
C PHE A 8 -48.06 11.34 17.30
N ALA A 9 -46.93 11.98 17.57
CA ALA A 9 -46.01 11.58 18.64
C ALA A 9 -46.68 11.61 20.02
N LEU A 10 -47.46 12.67 20.33
CA LEU A 10 -48.16 12.80 21.58
C LEU A 10 -49.34 11.82 21.74
N ASN A 11 -49.99 11.47 20.64
CA ASN A 11 -51.14 10.54 20.68
C ASN A 11 -50.71 9.06 20.69
N LYS A 12 -49.47 8.73 20.37
CA LYS A 12 -48.95 7.34 20.29
C LYS A 12 -47.63 7.20 21.04
N PRO A 13 -47.55 7.45 22.35
CA PRO A 13 -46.29 7.49 23.10
C PRO A 13 -45.57 6.15 23.11
N VAL A 14 -46.30 5.02 23.16
CA VAL A 14 -45.70 3.67 23.13
C VAL A 14 -45.04 3.40 21.78
N THR A 15 -45.68 3.75 20.68
CA THR A 15 -45.11 3.55 19.33
C THR A 15 -43.82 4.38 19.14
N ILE A 16 -43.84 5.62 19.61
CA ILE A 16 -42.66 6.50 19.56
C ILE A 16 -41.55 5.96 20.47
N GLY A 17 -41.89 5.52 21.69
CA GLY A 17 -40.94 4.89 22.60
C GLY A 17 -40.26 3.63 21.99
N MET A 18 -41.04 2.75 21.35
CA MET A 18 -40.47 1.58 20.65
C MET A 18 -39.58 1.96 19.46
N LEU A 19 -39.94 3.02 18.73
CA LEU A 19 -39.12 3.50 17.62
C LEU A 19 -37.78 4.03 18.12
N PHE A 20 -37.77 4.84 19.18
CA PHE A 20 -36.51 5.31 19.78
C PHE A 20 -35.69 4.18 20.38
N LEU A 21 -36.32 3.21 21.02
CA LEU A 21 -35.64 2.04 21.57
C LEU A 21 -34.98 1.20 20.44
N SER A 22 -35.70 0.99 19.35
CA SER A 22 -35.14 0.27 18.20
C SER A 22 -33.97 1.03 17.57
N MET A 23 -34.06 2.34 17.39
CA MET A 23 -32.95 3.18 16.89
C MET A 23 -31.73 3.09 17.82
N LEU A 24 -31.94 3.13 19.12
CA LEU A 24 -30.86 3.00 20.10
C LEU A 24 -30.20 1.64 20.04
N LEU A 25 -30.98 0.56 19.94
CA LEU A 25 -30.45 -0.80 19.79
C LEU A 25 -29.65 -0.94 18.48
N PHE A 26 -30.19 -0.47 17.36
CA PHE A 26 -29.46 -0.49 16.08
C PHE A 26 -28.18 0.37 16.16
N GLY A 27 -28.23 1.53 16.80
CA GLY A 27 -27.04 2.38 16.99
C GLY A 27 -25.95 1.69 17.80
N VAL A 28 -26.30 1.03 18.91
CA VAL A 28 -25.34 0.29 19.73
C VAL A 28 -24.76 -0.91 18.99
N VAL A 29 -25.59 -1.68 18.29
CA VAL A 29 -25.15 -2.84 17.51
C VAL A 29 -24.23 -2.38 16.36
N SER A 30 -24.66 -1.39 15.60
CA SER A 30 -23.84 -0.84 14.51
C SER A 30 -22.50 -0.28 14.99
N GLY A 31 -22.51 0.45 16.13
CA GLY A 31 -21.27 0.98 16.70
C GLY A 31 -20.29 -0.10 17.15
N ARG A 32 -20.79 -1.28 17.58
CA ARG A 32 -19.91 -2.42 17.93
C ARG A 32 -19.41 -3.21 16.71
N LEU A 33 -20.13 -3.16 15.61
CA LEU A 33 -19.78 -3.85 14.37
C LEU A 33 -18.86 -3.01 13.47
N LEU A 34 -18.68 -1.71 13.74
CA LEU A 34 -17.74 -0.90 12.98
C LEU A 34 -16.30 -1.40 13.21
N PRO A 35 -15.61 -1.82 12.16
CA PRO A 35 -14.20 -2.18 12.27
C PRO A 35 -13.36 -0.92 12.58
N LEU A 36 -12.43 -1.07 13.52
CA LEU A 36 -11.44 -0.04 13.81
C LEU A 36 -10.29 -0.16 12.80
N GLU A 37 -10.33 0.67 11.78
CA GLU A 37 -9.27 0.75 10.77
C GLU A 37 -8.48 2.06 10.96
N LYS A 38 -7.15 1.96 10.92
CA LYS A 38 -6.27 3.14 10.98
C LYS A 38 -6.37 3.97 9.69
N PHE A 39 -6.47 3.27 8.57
CA PHE A 39 -6.73 3.85 7.25
C PHE A 39 -7.85 3.05 6.59
N PRO A 40 -8.82 3.71 5.92
CA PRO A 40 -9.77 2.97 5.12
C PRO A 40 -8.99 2.17 4.07
N GLY A 41 -9.37 0.89 3.88
CA GLY A 41 -8.74 0.01 2.89
C GLY A 41 -9.03 0.50 1.46
N ILE A 42 -8.42 1.61 1.09
CA ILE A 42 -8.51 2.17 -0.26
C ILE A 42 -7.33 1.62 -1.04
N ASP A 43 -7.61 0.78 -2.02
CA ASP A 43 -6.61 0.40 -3.02
C ASP A 43 -6.39 1.61 -3.94
N ILE A 44 -5.35 2.39 -3.63
CA ILE A 44 -4.95 3.49 -4.52
C ILE A 44 -4.47 2.84 -5.82
N PRO A 45 -5.03 3.24 -6.98
CA PRO A 45 -4.68 2.65 -8.27
C PRO A 45 -3.31 3.14 -8.74
N GLU A 46 -2.29 2.89 -7.93
CA GLU A 46 -0.92 3.30 -8.18
C GLU A 46 0.02 2.09 -8.19
N MET A 47 0.87 2.06 -9.20
CA MET A 47 1.92 1.06 -9.38
C MET A 47 3.27 1.76 -9.45
N VAL A 48 4.24 1.22 -8.76
CA VAL A 48 5.61 1.73 -8.74
C VAL A 48 6.55 0.69 -9.30
N VAL A 49 7.31 1.07 -10.32
CA VAL A 49 8.41 0.27 -10.87
C VAL A 49 9.70 0.86 -10.34
N GLN A 50 10.49 0.05 -9.63
CA GLN A 50 11.80 0.44 -9.12
C GLN A 50 12.88 -0.48 -9.70
N ILE A 51 13.94 0.13 -10.19
CA ILE A 51 15.08 -0.55 -10.79
C ILE A 51 16.35 -0.03 -10.14
N PRO A 52 16.90 -0.76 -9.15
CA PRO A 52 18.20 -0.43 -8.59
C PRO A 52 19.30 -0.60 -9.64
N TYR A 53 20.16 0.38 -9.72
CA TYR A 53 21.34 0.35 -10.60
C TYR A 53 22.50 1.03 -9.87
N PRO A 54 23.32 0.27 -9.13
CA PRO A 54 24.39 0.80 -8.30
C PRO A 54 25.46 1.52 -9.13
N ASP A 55 26.16 2.45 -8.47
CA ASP A 55 27.31 3.18 -9.02
C ASP A 55 27.01 4.02 -10.27
N ALA A 56 25.75 4.41 -10.49
CA ALA A 56 25.33 5.22 -11.61
C ALA A 56 24.77 6.59 -11.17
N THR A 57 25.05 7.58 -11.98
CA THR A 57 24.53 8.95 -11.80
C THR A 57 23.06 9.04 -12.26
N PRO A 58 22.28 10.02 -11.76
CA PRO A 58 20.88 10.20 -12.20
C PRO A 58 20.72 10.41 -13.70
N ILE A 59 21.70 11.05 -14.36
CA ILE A 59 21.68 11.31 -15.81
C ILE A 59 21.86 10.00 -16.61
N GLU A 60 22.77 9.15 -16.16
CA GLU A 60 22.98 7.82 -16.77
C GLU A 60 21.74 6.95 -16.58
N ILE A 61 21.19 6.92 -15.38
CA ILE A 61 19.97 6.17 -15.07
C ILE A 61 18.79 6.68 -15.89
N GLU A 62 18.66 8.00 -16.06
CA GLU A 62 17.60 8.58 -16.89
C GLU A 62 17.71 8.08 -18.33
N THR A 63 18.91 8.15 -18.90
CA THR A 63 19.11 7.83 -20.32
C THR A 63 19.03 6.33 -20.62
N MET A 64 19.62 5.51 -19.75
CA MET A 64 19.79 4.08 -20.01
C MET A 64 18.62 3.23 -19.45
N ILE A 65 17.89 3.73 -18.45
CA ILE A 65 16.89 2.92 -17.75
C ILE A 65 15.54 3.63 -17.69
N THR A 66 15.49 4.85 -17.11
CA THR A 66 14.22 5.50 -16.79
C THR A 66 13.42 5.78 -18.07
N ARG A 67 14.03 6.39 -19.08
CA ARG A 67 13.36 6.75 -20.33
C ARG A 67 12.86 5.54 -21.12
N PRO A 68 13.67 4.48 -21.40
CA PRO A 68 13.16 3.28 -22.06
C PRO A 68 12.00 2.61 -21.31
N VAL A 69 12.08 2.53 -19.98
CA VAL A 69 11.03 1.94 -19.15
C VAL A 69 9.77 2.80 -19.14
N GLU A 70 9.93 4.11 -19.04
CA GLU A 70 8.81 5.06 -19.12
C GLU A 70 8.07 4.93 -20.46
N GLU A 71 8.79 4.93 -21.58
CA GLU A 71 8.22 4.76 -22.92
C GLU A 71 7.49 3.42 -23.07
N ALA A 72 8.07 2.33 -22.59
CA ALA A 72 7.43 1.03 -22.63
C ALA A 72 6.13 0.98 -21.83
N VAL A 73 6.17 1.48 -20.60
CA VAL A 73 5.02 1.49 -19.69
C VAL A 73 3.95 2.48 -20.17
N ALA A 74 4.32 3.60 -20.79
CA ALA A 74 3.37 4.59 -21.32
C ALA A 74 2.43 4.03 -22.39
N THR A 75 2.77 2.88 -23.00
CA THR A 75 1.90 2.21 -23.99
C THR A 75 0.74 1.43 -23.36
N MET A 76 0.66 1.34 -22.05
CA MET A 76 -0.43 0.66 -21.35
C MET A 76 -1.71 1.48 -21.39
N SER A 77 -2.86 0.80 -21.37
CA SER A 77 -4.18 1.46 -21.31
C SER A 77 -4.55 1.86 -19.88
N GLY A 78 -5.47 2.83 -19.75
CA GLY A 78 -6.04 3.25 -18.46
C GLY A 78 -5.07 4.04 -17.57
N ILE A 79 -3.99 4.58 -18.13
CA ILE A 79 -3.07 5.45 -17.40
C ILE A 79 -3.68 6.84 -17.26
N LYS A 80 -3.85 7.29 -16.02
CA LYS A 80 -4.27 8.64 -15.68
C LYS A 80 -3.08 9.58 -15.57
N ARG A 81 -1.98 9.10 -14.98
CA ARG A 81 -0.74 9.87 -14.82
C ARG A 81 0.46 8.95 -14.76
N LEU A 82 1.54 9.37 -15.41
CA LEU A 82 2.82 8.71 -15.36
C LEU A 82 3.87 9.71 -14.89
N ARG A 83 4.72 9.29 -13.97
CA ARG A 83 5.82 10.09 -13.41
C ARG A 83 7.06 9.21 -13.35
N ALA A 84 8.13 9.68 -13.94
CA ALA A 84 9.43 9.02 -13.88
C ALA A 84 10.42 9.88 -13.10
N ARG A 85 11.29 9.25 -12.34
CA ARG A 85 12.33 9.90 -11.55
C ARG A 85 13.59 9.06 -11.56
N SER A 86 14.72 9.74 -11.71
CA SER A 86 16.05 9.13 -11.62
C SER A 86 16.74 9.66 -10.37
N TYR A 87 17.11 8.76 -9.48
CA TYR A 87 17.89 9.04 -8.28
C TYR A 87 19.30 8.49 -8.45
N ASP A 88 20.21 8.84 -7.52
CA ASP A 88 21.47 8.13 -7.41
C ASP A 88 21.19 6.65 -7.15
N ASN A 89 21.73 5.78 -8.00
CA ASN A 89 21.64 4.31 -7.91
C ASN A 89 20.24 3.70 -8.11
N MET A 90 19.22 4.45 -8.55
CA MET A 90 17.86 3.90 -8.70
C MET A 90 17.01 4.69 -9.72
N ALA A 91 16.32 3.96 -10.60
CA ALA A 91 15.21 4.47 -11.39
C ALA A 91 13.87 4.16 -10.73
N GLU A 92 12.94 5.10 -10.76
CA GLU A 92 11.57 4.95 -10.26
C GLU A 92 10.57 5.46 -11.29
N VAL A 93 9.62 4.61 -11.68
CA VAL A 93 8.49 4.97 -12.53
C VAL A 93 7.20 4.69 -11.79
N VAL A 94 6.42 5.75 -11.57
CA VAL A 94 5.14 5.71 -10.85
C VAL A 94 4.01 5.89 -11.84
N VAL A 95 3.10 4.94 -11.88
CA VAL A 95 1.93 4.91 -12.77
C VAL A 95 0.65 4.96 -11.95
N GLU A 96 -0.12 6.02 -12.14
CA GLU A 96 -1.46 6.17 -11.59
C GLU A 96 -2.48 5.76 -12.67
N PHE A 97 -3.35 4.80 -12.35
CA PHE A 97 -4.41 4.33 -13.23
C PHE A 97 -5.77 4.93 -12.86
N ASP A 98 -6.77 4.72 -13.71
CA ASP A 98 -8.15 5.00 -13.36
C ASP A 98 -8.67 4.02 -12.28
N TRP A 99 -9.67 4.45 -11.51
CA TRP A 99 -10.15 3.71 -10.33
C TRP A 99 -10.83 2.36 -10.63
N ASP A 100 -11.26 2.16 -11.87
CA ASP A 100 -11.92 0.95 -12.36
C ASP A 100 -10.93 -0.10 -12.90
N GLU A 101 -9.64 0.21 -12.96
CA GLU A 101 -8.60 -0.67 -13.50
C GLU A 101 -8.16 -1.76 -12.51
N ASN A 102 -7.92 -2.95 -13.04
CA ASN A 102 -7.43 -4.07 -12.25
C ASN A 102 -5.90 -4.03 -12.10
N LEU A 103 -5.41 -3.53 -10.97
CA LEU A 103 -3.98 -3.40 -10.69
C LEU A 103 -3.19 -4.72 -10.75
N LYS A 104 -3.85 -5.88 -10.52
CA LYS A 104 -3.16 -7.17 -10.65
C LYS A 104 -2.84 -7.45 -12.12
N ALA A 105 -3.83 -7.24 -13.00
CA ALA A 105 -3.63 -7.39 -14.45
C ALA A 105 -2.61 -6.37 -14.95
N LYS A 106 -2.73 -5.08 -14.53
CA LYS A 106 -1.79 -4.02 -14.91
C LYS A 106 -0.34 -4.29 -14.46
N SER A 107 -0.14 -4.88 -13.30
CA SER A 107 1.22 -5.24 -12.85
C SER A 107 1.86 -6.37 -13.66
N ILE A 108 1.06 -7.27 -14.22
CA ILE A 108 1.54 -8.32 -15.14
C ILE A 108 1.85 -7.69 -16.50
N GLU A 109 0.93 -6.89 -17.05
CA GLU A 109 1.11 -6.16 -18.30
C GLU A 109 2.39 -5.29 -18.27
N ALA A 110 2.62 -4.57 -17.17
CA ALA A 110 3.84 -3.75 -17.00
C ALA A 110 5.11 -4.61 -17.03
N ARG A 111 5.12 -5.78 -16.37
CA ARG A 111 6.26 -6.70 -16.42
C ARG A 111 6.53 -7.19 -17.83
N GLU A 112 5.49 -7.60 -18.55
CA GLU A 112 5.60 -8.04 -19.95
C GLU A 112 6.17 -6.95 -20.86
N LYS A 113 5.71 -5.69 -20.68
CA LYS A 113 6.22 -4.54 -21.43
C LYS A 113 7.70 -4.26 -21.14
N ILE A 114 8.08 -4.32 -19.86
CA ILE A 114 9.48 -4.11 -19.45
C ILE A 114 10.37 -5.27 -19.91
N ASP A 115 9.88 -6.51 -19.83
CA ASP A 115 10.61 -7.68 -20.32
C ASP A 115 10.82 -7.64 -21.85
N ALA A 116 9.87 -7.09 -22.59
CA ALA A 116 10.00 -6.92 -24.04
C ALA A 116 11.17 -5.99 -24.44
N ILE A 117 11.46 -4.97 -23.63
CA ILE A 117 12.58 -4.03 -23.84
C ILE A 117 13.85 -4.43 -23.07
N ARG A 118 13.89 -5.63 -22.48
CA ARG A 118 15.02 -6.07 -21.65
C ARG A 118 16.36 -6.02 -22.38
N HIS A 119 16.35 -6.20 -23.68
CA HIS A 119 17.55 -6.13 -24.53
C HIS A 119 18.07 -4.70 -24.75
N GLU A 120 17.24 -3.67 -24.49
CA GLU A 120 17.62 -2.25 -24.57
C GLU A 120 18.21 -1.76 -23.24
N LEU A 121 17.92 -2.48 -22.14
CA LEU A 121 18.38 -2.14 -20.82
C LEU A 121 19.78 -2.71 -20.54
N PRO A 122 20.56 -2.09 -19.64
CA PRO A 122 21.86 -2.63 -19.21
C PRO A 122 21.75 -4.09 -18.73
N SER A 123 22.68 -4.94 -19.16
CA SER A 123 22.67 -6.39 -18.85
C SER A 123 22.95 -6.71 -17.39
N ASP A 124 23.53 -5.78 -16.65
CA ASP A 124 23.90 -5.87 -15.24
C ASP A 124 22.80 -5.45 -14.27
N ILE A 125 21.61 -5.09 -14.78
CA ILE A 125 20.43 -4.90 -13.93
C ILE A 125 20.03 -6.23 -13.29
N GLU A 126 20.24 -6.34 -11.98
CA GLU A 126 19.96 -7.56 -11.22
C GLU A 126 18.45 -7.77 -11.01
N ARG A 127 17.68 -6.69 -10.78
CA ARG A 127 16.30 -6.80 -10.35
C ARG A 127 15.44 -5.65 -10.85
N ILE A 128 14.25 -5.99 -11.34
CA ILE A 128 13.17 -5.04 -11.64
C ILE A 128 12.03 -5.34 -10.67
N MET A 129 11.70 -4.36 -9.85
CA MET A 129 10.68 -4.50 -8.81
C MET A 129 9.43 -3.73 -9.22
N VAL A 130 8.30 -4.41 -9.27
CA VAL A 130 6.99 -3.81 -9.56
C VAL A 130 6.12 -3.97 -8.32
N TYR A 131 5.83 -2.86 -7.67
CA TYR A 131 4.98 -2.79 -6.47
C TYR A 131 3.63 -2.17 -6.82
N LYS A 132 2.61 -2.62 -6.12
CA LYS A 132 1.32 -1.96 -6.05
C LYS A 132 1.24 -1.24 -4.72
N PHE A 133 0.78 -0.01 -4.73
CA PHE A 133 0.51 0.67 -3.48
C PHE A 133 -0.73 0.04 -2.83
N ASN A 134 -0.56 -0.47 -1.62
CA ASN A 134 -1.64 -1.02 -0.82
C ASN A 134 -1.57 -0.40 0.57
N THR A 135 -2.64 0.27 0.97
CA THR A 135 -2.74 0.86 2.31
C THR A 135 -2.67 -0.19 3.42
N ASN A 136 -3.03 -1.44 3.11
CA ASN A 136 -2.92 -2.56 4.05
C ASN A 136 -1.48 -2.99 4.34
N ASP A 137 -0.51 -2.60 3.48
CA ASP A 137 0.92 -2.90 3.70
C ASP A 137 1.61 -1.86 4.61
N MET A 138 0.87 -0.79 5.00
CA MET A 138 1.40 0.18 5.94
C MET A 138 1.58 -0.42 7.33
N PRO A 139 2.74 -0.24 7.97
CA PRO A 139 2.96 -0.76 9.31
C PRO A 139 2.03 -0.08 10.32
N ILE A 140 1.27 -0.89 11.06
CA ILE A 140 0.40 -0.41 12.13
C ILE A 140 1.24 0.03 13.33
N PHE A 141 2.39 -0.64 13.54
CA PHE A 141 3.27 -0.43 14.66
C PHE A 141 4.73 -0.52 14.23
N GLN A 142 5.56 0.39 14.71
CA GLN A 142 7.01 0.40 14.52
C GLN A 142 7.70 0.32 15.86
N LEU A 143 8.57 -0.68 16.04
CA LEU A 143 9.38 -0.88 17.23
C LEU A 143 10.84 -0.52 16.92
N ARG A 144 11.39 0.44 17.66
CA ARG A 144 12.82 0.75 17.59
C ARG A 144 13.54 -0.06 18.66
N VAL A 145 14.51 -0.86 18.23
CA VAL A 145 15.40 -1.60 19.12
C VAL A 145 16.75 -0.89 19.16
N SER A 146 17.24 -0.58 20.37
CA SER A 146 18.57 0.01 20.57
C SER A 146 19.37 -0.84 21.56
N SER A 147 20.68 -0.87 21.40
CA SER A 147 21.61 -1.57 22.26
C SER A 147 22.91 -0.79 22.31
N ASP A 148 23.67 -0.95 23.40
CA ASP A 148 25.04 -0.43 23.52
C ASP A 148 26.03 -1.22 22.63
N ARG A 149 25.59 -2.35 22.07
CA ARG A 149 26.37 -3.15 21.13
C ARG A 149 25.98 -2.81 19.70
N ASP A 150 26.90 -2.97 18.77
CA ASP A 150 26.63 -2.85 17.35
C ASP A 150 25.63 -3.93 16.91
N LEU A 151 24.48 -3.48 16.39
CA LEU A 151 23.40 -4.32 15.89
C LEU A 151 23.41 -4.49 14.37
N SER A 152 24.40 -3.94 13.66
CA SER A 152 24.47 -4.02 12.20
C SER A 152 24.50 -5.47 11.68
N HIS A 153 25.09 -6.39 12.42
CA HIS A 153 25.14 -7.83 12.12
C HIS A 153 24.24 -8.69 13.02
N ALA A 154 23.28 -8.08 13.71
CA ALA A 154 22.39 -8.80 14.63
C ALA A 154 21.13 -9.37 13.96
N TYR A 155 21.10 -9.47 12.63
CA TYR A 155 19.91 -9.93 11.89
C TYR A 155 19.36 -11.26 12.42
N ASP A 156 20.21 -12.29 12.55
CA ASP A 156 19.80 -13.62 13.01
C ASP A 156 19.27 -13.60 14.44
N LEU A 157 19.88 -12.78 15.30
CA LEU A 157 19.46 -12.63 16.70
C LEU A 157 18.08 -11.97 16.78
N LEU A 158 17.87 -10.89 16.03
CA LEU A 158 16.60 -10.17 15.97
C LEU A 158 15.52 -11.00 15.29
N GLU A 159 15.87 -11.76 14.25
CA GLU A 159 14.92 -12.66 13.60
C GLU A 159 14.40 -13.73 14.56
N ARG A 160 15.28 -14.41 15.27
CA ARG A 160 14.91 -15.51 16.18
C ARG A 160 14.18 -15.02 17.43
N ASN A 161 14.67 -13.94 18.05
CA ASN A 161 14.17 -13.51 19.35
C ASN A 161 13.05 -12.48 19.28
N LEU A 162 12.90 -11.78 18.16
CA LEU A 162 11.89 -10.71 18.02
C LEU A 162 10.91 -11.00 16.89
N LYS A 163 11.40 -11.16 15.67
CA LYS A 163 10.54 -11.30 14.48
C LYS A 163 9.64 -12.53 14.56
N ARG A 164 10.24 -13.73 14.72
CA ARG A 164 9.50 -14.99 14.76
C ARG A 164 8.48 -15.10 15.91
N PRO A 165 8.79 -14.67 17.14
CA PRO A 165 7.79 -14.64 18.21
C PRO A 165 6.63 -13.67 17.92
N LEU A 166 6.90 -12.49 17.36
CA LEU A 166 5.86 -11.52 17.01
C LEU A 166 4.96 -12.02 15.87
N GLU A 167 5.51 -12.69 14.86
CA GLU A 167 4.73 -13.28 13.76
C GLU A 167 3.78 -14.39 14.21
N ARG A 168 4.03 -15.00 15.39
CA ARG A 168 3.16 -16.03 15.97
C ARG A 168 1.97 -15.46 16.75
N VAL A 169 1.96 -14.15 17.01
CA VAL A 169 0.84 -13.53 17.72
C VAL A 169 -0.39 -13.50 16.79
N PRO A 170 -1.55 -14.01 17.23
CA PRO A 170 -2.77 -13.97 16.44
C PRO A 170 -3.11 -12.53 16.01
N GLY A 171 -3.36 -12.34 14.72
CA GLY A 171 -3.65 -11.02 14.14
C GLY A 171 -2.45 -10.29 13.57
N VAL A 172 -1.23 -10.78 13.76
CA VAL A 172 -0.02 -10.25 13.11
C VAL A 172 0.14 -10.91 11.75
N SER A 173 0.10 -10.12 10.69
CA SER A 173 0.24 -10.60 9.31
C SER A 173 1.72 -10.69 8.89
N LYS A 174 2.53 -9.68 9.23
CA LYS A 174 3.92 -9.58 8.78
C LYS A 174 4.74 -8.74 9.75
N VAL A 175 5.99 -9.15 9.97
CA VAL A 175 7.00 -8.38 10.71
C VAL A 175 8.23 -8.18 9.84
N GLU A 176 8.65 -6.94 9.63
CA GLU A 176 9.83 -6.60 8.85
C GLU A 176 10.92 -6.00 9.75
N LEU A 177 12.16 -6.37 9.47
CA LEU A 177 13.35 -5.83 10.13
C LEU A 177 14.06 -4.89 9.17
N TYR A 178 14.37 -3.69 9.65
CA TYR A 178 15.11 -2.67 8.90
C TYR A 178 16.36 -2.24 9.67
N GLY A 179 17.40 -1.84 8.95
CA GLY A 179 18.62 -1.28 9.53
C GLY A 179 19.63 -2.33 10.03
N THR A 180 19.47 -3.60 9.65
CA THR A 180 20.44 -4.67 9.93
C THR A 180 20.89 -5.30 8.62
N MET A 181 22.18 -5.63 8.52
CA MET A 181 22.72 -6.42 7.41
C MET A 181 22.44 -7.91 7.63
N LYS A 182 22.11 -8.60 6.55
CA LYS A 182 21.97 -10.05 6.52
C LYS A 182 23.32 -10.74 6.47
#